data_3a5f507a7513b09452a127afca8162e5
#
_entry.id   3a5f507a7513b09452a127afca8162e5
#
_cell.length_a   1.000
_cell.length_b   1.000
_cell.length_c   1.000
_cell.angle_alpha   90.00
_cell.angle_beta   90.00
_cell.angle_gamma   90.00
#
_symmetry.space_group_name_H-M   'P 1'
#
loop_
_entity.id
_entity.type
_entity.pdbx_description
1 polymer ?
#
loop_
_entity_poly.entity_id
_entity_poly.type
_entity_poly.pdbx_seq_one_letter_code
_entity_poly.pdbx_strand_id
1 'polypeptide(L)'
;GISYVGSFGGDVSRGVENSAGTDKAQPTGLVYEALDFGEFGSDEITLSIFANDNDPHRIQIWKGEPEESGSGTQGTLVGEITYQKPGIWEVFQPDTFVLPRRLKGVTKLTIVSEDKIFLKEFHFTRQEKAYARLSALTDGVTYGDSFVRTGDAVEQIGNNVSLEFTDMNFGEAGTDSIVICGRTPLQQNTI
;
A
#
# COMPACT_ATOMS: atom_id res chain seq x y z
N GLY A 1 3.99 -11.27 16.66
CA GLY A 1 3.04 -10.77 17.64
C GLY A 1 2.30 -9.56 17.10
N ILE A 2 1.14 -9.29 17.68
CA ILE A 2 0.37 -8.06 17.41
C ILE A 2 0.51 -7.21 18.66
N SER A 3 0.82 -5.94 18.48
CA SER A 3 0.80 -4.94 19.54
C SER A 3 -0.04 -3.74 19.12
N TYR A 4 -0.28 -2.84 20.06
CA TYR A 4 -1.18 -1.72 19.85
C TYR A 4 -0.51 -0.42 20.27
N VAL A 5 -0.76 0.64 19.51
CA VAL A 5 -0.47 2.01 19.90
C VAL A 5 -1.79 2.78 19.99
N GLY A 6 -1.94 3.63 21.01
CA GLY A 6 -3.20 4.30 21.31
C GLY A 6 -4.17 3.48 22.16
N SER A 7 -5.44 3.86 22.13
CA SER A 7 -6.50 3.26 22.95
C SER A 7 -7.40 2.35 22.12
N PHE A 8 -7.65 1.14 22.64
CA PHE A 8 -8.59 0.19 22.05
C PHE A 8 -9.75 -0.10 23.01
N GLY A 9 -10.93 -0.20 22.43
CA GLY A 9 -12.12 -0.71 23.09
C GLY A 9 -12.83 -1.71 22.18
N GLY A 10 -13.79 -2.45 22.74
CA GLY A 10 -14.63 -3.36 21.98
C GLY A 10 -14.30 -4.83 22.16
N ASP A 11 -15.15 -5.65 21.55
CA ASP A 11 -15.08 -7.10 21.61
C ASP A 11 -14.18 -7.63 20.48
N VAL A 12 -13.04 -8.20 20.84
CA VAL A 12 -12.08 -8.78 19.88
C VAL A 12 -12.68 -9.90 19.03
N SER A 13 -13.77 -10.54 19.45
CA SER A 13 -14.47 -11.54 18.64
C SER A 13 -15.20 -10.92 17.43
N ARG A 14 -15.43 -9.62 17.44
CA ARG A 14 -16.09 -8.84 16.39
C ARG A 14 -15.14 -7.99 15.55
N GLY A 15 -13.85 -8.06 15.81
CA GLY A 15 -12.84 -7.23 15.23
C GLY A 15 -12.27 -6.23 16.26
N VAL A 16 -11.33 -5.40 15.81
CA VAL A 16 -10.72 -4.39 16.65
C VAL A 16 -11.43 -3.07 16.45
N GLU A 17 -11.97 -2.52 17.53
CA GLU A 17 -12.57 -1.20 17.55
C GLU A 17 -11.52 -0.16 17.93
N ASN A 18 -11.37 0.85 17.10
CA ASN A 18 -10.66 2.04 17.47
C ASN A 18 -11.52 2.89 18.41
N SER A 19 -11.10 3.03 19.66
CA SER A 19 -11.83 3.79 20.68
C SER A 19 -11.61 5.31 20.61
N ALA A 20 -10.86 5.82 19.63
CA ALA A 20 -10.63 7.25 19.42
C ALA A 20 -11.89 8.06 19.06
N GLY A 21 -13.08 7.48 19.17
CA GLY A 21 -14.35 8.07 18.77
C GLY A 21 -14.85 9.29 19.54
N THR A 22 -14.07 9.81 20.49
CA THR A 22 -14.43 11.06 21.21
C THR A 22 -13.34 12.13 21.14
N ASP A 23 -12.14 11.76 20.72
CA ASP A 23 -11.03 12.71 20.58
C ASP A 23 -10.22 12.38 19.33
N LYS A 24 -10.54 13.06 18.23
CA LYS A 24 -9.83 12.94 16.94
C LYS A 24 -8.34 13.28 17.04
N ALA A 25 -7.87 13.75 18.18
CA ALA A 25 -6.49 14.14 18.42
C ALA A 25 -5.55 12.94 18.72
N GLN A 26 -6.07 11.72 18.89
CA GLN A 26 -5.26 10.55 19.22
C GLN A 26 -5.56 9.37 18.28
N PRO A 27 -4.87 9.29 17.15
CA PRO A 27 -4.99 8.16 16.25
C PRO A 27 -4.59 6.86 16.94
N THR A 28 -5.26 5.77 16.55
CA THR A 28 -5.01 4.43 17.08
C THR A 28 -4.40 3.54 16.02
N GLY A 29 -3.34 2.82 16.37
CA GLY A 29 -2.63 1.95 15.45
C GLY A 29 -2.56 0.49 15.90
N LEU A 30 -2.69 -0.41 14.94
CA LEU A 30 -2.45 -1.84 15.05
C LEU A 30 -1.06 -2.15 14.51
N VAL A 31 -0.19 -2.72 15.36
CA VAL A 31 1.20 -3.03 15.00
C VAL A 31 1.38 -4.52 14.81
N TYR A 32 1.93 -4.90 13.67
CA TYR A 32 2.31 -6.26 13.30
C TYR A 32 3.83 -6.32 13.13
N GLU A 33 4.53 -7.02 14.03
CA GLU A 33 5.98 -6.94 14.19
C GLU A 33 6.79 -7.49 13.00
N ALA A 34 6.29 -8.54 12.36
CA ALA A 34 7.03 -9.17 11.27
C ALA A 34 6.07 -9.83 10.28
N LEU A 35 5.78 -9.15 9.19
CA LEU A 35 5.06 -9.69 8.05
C LEU A 35 6.06 -9.92 6.92
N ASP A 36 6.06 -11.13 6.35
CA ASP A 36 6.90 -11.47 5.22
C ASP A 36 6.15 -11.28 3.91
N PHE A 37 6.52 -10.23 3.19
CA PHE A 37 5.97 -9.90 1.87
C PHE A 37 6.72 -10.60 0.73
N GLY A 38 7.79 -11.36 1.02
CA GLY A 38 8.65 -11.94 0.01
C GLY A 38 9.52 -10.91 -0.73
N GLU A 39 10.27 -11.38 -1.70
CA GLU A 39 11.25 -10.56 -2.42
C GLU A 39 10.58 -9.50 -3.31
N PHE A 40 9.55 -9.87 -4.04
CA PHE A 40 8.84 -8.94 -4.92
C PHE A 40 7.89 -8.04 -4.13
N GLY A 41 7.19 -8.58 -3.15
CA GLY A 41 6.30 -7.84 -2.27
C GLY A 41 4.89 -7.63 -2.81
N SER A 42 4.16 -6.71 -2.16
CA SER A 42 2.80 -6.33 -2.53
C SER A 42 2.56 -4.84 -2.31
N ASP A 43 1.73 -4.24 -3.15
CA ASP A 43 1.19 -2.89 -3.02
C ASP A 43 -0.34 -2.86 -2.99
N GLU A 44 -0.98 -4.02 -2.86
CA GLU A 44 -2.44 -4.12 -2.81
C GLU A 44 -2.89 -4.72 -1.48
N ILE A 45 -3.69 -3.95 -0.75
CA ILE A 45 -4.26 -4.34 0.55
C ILE A 45 -5.78 -4.34 0.48
N THR A 46 -6.40 -5.39 1.03
CA THR A 46 -7.84 -5.45 1.26
C THR A 46 -8.09 -5.34 2.77
N LEU A 47 -8.97 -4.42 3.15
CA LEU A 47 -9.41 -4.21 4.53
C LEU A 47 -10.89 -4.58 4.64
N SER A 48 -11.24 -5.39 5.63
CA SER A 48 -12.63 -5.73 5.96
C SER A 48 -13.06 -4.89 7.17
N ILE A 49 -13.82 -3.84 6.91
CA ILE A 49 -14.18 -2.82 7.90
C ILE A 49 -15.70 -2.70 8.03
N PHE A 50 -16.12 -2.42 9.26
CA PHE A 50 -17.43 -1.89 9.59
C PHE A 50 -17.25 -0.50 10.20
N ALA A 51 -17.99 0.48 9.69
CA ALA A 51 -18.13 1.81 10.26
C ALA A 51 -19.59 2.08 10.63
N ASN A 52 -19.81 2.91 11.65
CA ASN A 52 -21.16 3.23 12.14
C ASN A 52 -21.86 4.34 11.32
N ASP A 53 -21.16 4.96 10.42
CA ASP A 53 -21.63 6.08 9.59
C ASP A 53 -21.25 5.87 8.12
N ASN A 54 -21.56 6.86 7.29
CA ASN A 54 -21.28 6.86 5.85
C ASN A 54 -20.15 7.82 5.48
N ASP A 55 -19.45 8.34 6.48
CA ASP A 55 -18.38 9.30 6.27
C ASP A 55 -17.12 8.63 5.73
N PRO A 56 -16.24 9.37 5.06
CA PRO A 56 -14.94 8.86 4.65
C PRO A 56 -14.04 8.70 5.89
N HIS A 57 -13.46 7.51 6.05
CA HIS A 57 -12.52 7.17 7.12
C HIS A 57 -11.11 7.11 6.58
N ARG A 58 -10.23 7.89 7.19
CA ARG A 58 -8.82 7.96 6.81
C ARG A 58 -8.03 6.90 7.54
N ILE A 59 -7.29 6.09 6.77
CA ILE A 59 -6.46 5.01 7.29
C ILE A 59 -5.06 5.16 6.70
N GLN A 60 -4.05 5.12 7.56
CA GLN A 60 -2.65 5.20 7.16
C GLN A 60 -1.98 3.83 7.30
N ILE A 61 -1.17 3.48 6.33
CA ILE A 61 -0.35 2.28 6.31
C ILE A 61 1.11 2.68 6.45
N TRP A 62 1.75 2.21 7.51
CA TRP A 62 3.13 2.54 7.85
C TRP A 62 4.03 1.31 7.83
N LYS A 63 5.23 1.47 7.31
CA LYS A 63 6.35 0.57 7.55
C LYS A 63 7.07 1.04 8.82
N GLY A 64 7.07 0.22 9.87
CA GLY A 64 7.41 0.67 11.22
C GLY A 64 6.24 1.36 11.91
N GLU A 65 6.52 2.16 12.90
CA GLU A 65 5.53 2.93 13.66
C GLU A 65 5.67 4.43 13.36
N PRO A 66 4.57 5.22 13.38
CA PRO A 66 4.64 6.68 13.18
C PRO A 66 5.61 7.36 14.13
N GLU A 67 5.61 6.91 15.39
CA GLU A 67 6.55 7.34 16.43
C GLU A 67 6.99 6.10 17.21
N GLU A 68 8.24 5.70 17.07
CA GLU A 68 8.79 4.62 17.91
C GLU A 68 9.16 5.16 19.28
N SER A 69 8.41 4.73 20.30
CA SER A 69 8.72 5.05 21.70
C SER A 69 10.09 4.53 22.10
N GLY A 70 11.08 5.41 22.16
CA GLY A 70 12.38 5.14 22.76
C GLY A 70 13.54 4.85 21.81
N SER A 71 13.33 4.59 20.53
CA SER A 71 14.43 4.32 19.57
C SER A 71 14.80 5.51 18.68
N GLY A 72 13.96 6.51 18.61
CA GLY A 72 14.18 7.69 17.77
C GLY A 72 14.08 7.43 16.26
N THR A 73 13.65 6.25 15.85
CA THR A 73 13.48 5.91 14.44
C THR A 73 12.01 6.00 14.09
N GLN A 74 11.63 7.03 13.35
CA GLN A 74 10.30 7.17 12.81
C GLN A 74 10.10 6.19 11.65
N GLY A 75 8.95 5.53 11.61
CA GLY A 75 8.54 4.69 10.48
C GLY A 75 8.32 5.49 9.19
N THR A 76 8.09 4.79 8.11
CA THR A 76 7.84 5.38 6.79
C THR A 76 6.37 5.21 6.43
N LEU A 77 5.67 6.30 6.13
CA LEU A 77 4.33 6.25 5.57
C LEU A 77 4.39 5.60 4.18
N VAL A 78 3.73 4.45 4.06
CA VAL A 78 3.62 3.70 2.80
C VAL A 78 2.51 4.25 1.93
N GLY A 79 1.38 4.55 2.54
CA GLY A 79 0.24 5.13 1.87
C GLY A 79 -0.88 5.53 2.83
N GLU A 80 -1.76 6.36 2.32
CA GLU A 80 -2.99 6.78 2.97
C GLU A 80 -4.15 6.38 2.09
N ILE A 81 -5.15 5.79 2.68
CA ILE A 81 -6.35 5.31 2.01
C ILE A 81 -7.58 5.92 2.66
N THR A 82 -8.62 6.10 1.85
CA THR A 82 -9.93 6.54 2.31
C THR A 82 -10.90 5.39 2.13
N TYR A 83 -11.35 4.81 3.25
CA TYR A 83 -12.41 3.83 3.25
C TYR A 83 -13.75 4.54 3.37
N GLN A 84 -14.68 4.25 2.45
CA GLN A 84 -16.04 4.80 2.49
C GLN A 84 -17.04 3.80 1.95
N LYS A 85 -17.78 3.18 2.84
CA LYS A 85 -18.89 2.27 2.54
C LYS A 85 -20.08 2.64 3.39
N PRO A 86 -21.31 2.30 2.98
CA PRO A 86 -22.49 2.53 3.81
C PRO A 86 -22.37 1.86 5.19
N GLY A 87 -22.65 2.62 6.25
CA GLY A 87 -22.66 2.12 7.62
C GLY A 87 -23.83 1.18 7.85
N ILE A 88 -23.60 -0.12 7.70
CA ILE A 88 -24.60 -1.16 7.98
C ILE A 88 -24.17 -1.86 9.27
N TRP A 89 -25.02 -1.83 10.27
CA TRP A 89 -24.72 -2.35 11.59
C TRP A 89 -24.22 -3.81 11.55
N GLU A 90 -23.07 -4.05 12.16
CA GLU A 90 -22.37 -5.36 12.23
C GLU A 90 -22.02 -5.99 10.86
N VAL A 91 -22.05 -5.25 9.76
CA VAL A 91 -21.65 -5.76 8.45
C VAL A 91 -20.27 -5.27 8.09
N PHE A 92 -19.30 -6.19 8.11
CA PHE A 92 -17.94 -5.92 7.63
C PHE A 92 -17.89 -6.00 6.11
N GLN A 93 -17.46 -4.92 5.50
CA GLN A 93 -17.44 -4.79 4.04
C GLN A 93 -15.98 -4.67 3.57
N PRO A 94 -15.49 -5.65 2.78
CA PRO A 94 -14.14 -5.57 2.26
C PRO A 94 -14.03 -4.48 1.19
N ASP A 95 -12.89 -3.81 1.18
CA ASP A 95 -12.49 -2.91 0.11
C ASP A 95 -10.99 -3.02 -0.17
N THR A 96 -10.60 -2.92 -1.44
CA THR A 96 -9.24 -3.15 -1.87
C THR A 96 -8.61 -1.86 -2.37
N PHE A 97 -7.40 -1.59 -1.90
CA PHE A 97 -6.67 -0.36 -2.16
C PHE A 97 -5.28 -0.66 -2.71
N VAL A 98 -4.84 0.15 -3.66
CA VAL A 98 -3.48 0.11 -4.18
C VAL A 98 -2.66 1.18 -3.48
N LEU A 99 -1.60 0.75 -2.81
CA LEU A 99 -0.67 1.63 -2.11
C LEU A 99 0.31 2.26 -3.10
N PRO A 100 0.76 3.50 -2.85
CA PRO A 100 1.75 4.16 -3.71
C PRO A 100 3.13 3.51 -3.66
N ARG A 101 3.41 2.72 -2.62
CA ARG A 101 4.68 2.03 -2.42
C ARG A 101 4.46 0.57 -2.08
N ARG A 102 5.28 -0.29 -2.67
CA ARG A 102 5.26 -1.73 -2.42
C ARG A 102 6.01 -2.08 -1.13
N LEU A 103 5.39 -2.91 -0.30
CA LEU A 103 6.03 -3.53 0.86
C LEU A 103 6.79 -4.78 0.41
N LYS A 104 8.04 -4.94 0.84
CA LYS A 104 8.94 -6.05 0.46
C LYS A 104 9.64 -6.61 1.69
N GLY A 105 9.97 -7.91 1.62
CA GLY A 105 10.70 -8.61 2.67
C GLY A 105 9.97 -8.67 4.00
N VAL A 106 10.68 -8.95 5.06
CA VAL A 106 10.11 -8.98 6.41
C VAL A 106 10.02 -7.56 6.95
N THR A 107 8.83 -7.16 7.33
CA THR A 107 8.52 -5.77 7.67
C THR A 107 7.58 -5.68 8.86
N LYS A 108 7.87 -4.74 9.78
CA LYS A 108 6.90 -4.26 10.76
C LYS A 108 5.87 -3.38 10.03
N LEU A 109 4.60 -3.67 10.21
CA LEU A 109 3.49 -2.92 9.61
C LEU A 109 2.64 -2.30 10.71
N THR A 110 2.28 -1.03 10.54
CA THR A 110 1.29 -0.37 11.39
C THR A 110 0.14 0.16 10.54
N ILE A 111 -1.08 -0.18 10.94
CA ILE A 111 -2.32 0.34 10.38
C ILE A 111 -2.89 1.34 11.37
N VAL A 112 -3.00 2.61 10.99
CA VAL A 112 -3.44 3.69 11.86
C VAL A 112 -4.77 4.24 11.35
N SER A 113 -5.75 4.39 12.25
CA SER A 113 -7.00 5.08 11.98
C SER A 113 -7.16 6.27 12.92
N GLU A 114 -7.61 7.40 12.38
CA GLU A 114 -7.97 8.60 13.14
C GLU A 114 -9.45 8.55 13.57
N ASP A 115 -10.26 7.75 12.86
CA ASP A 115 -11.68 7.63 13.09
C ASP A 115 -12.04 6.31 13.78
N LYS A 116 -13.24 6.27 14.35
CA LYS A 116 -13.76 5.05 14.95
C LYS A 116 -14.22 4.08 13.87
N ILE A 117 -13.46 3.01 13.71
CA ILE A 117 -13.77 1.89 12.81
C ILE A 117 -13.64 0.55 13.54
N PHE A 118 -14.25 -0.48 12.97
CA PHE A 118 -14.08 -1.86 13.38
C PHE A 118 -13.37 -2.60 12.26
N LEU A 119 -12.13 -2.98 12.49
CA LEU A 119 -11.33 -3.75 11.53
C LEU A 119 -11.39 -5.23 11.93
N LYS A 120 -11.98 -6.06 11.07
CA LYS A 120 -12.07 -7.51 11.28
C LYS A 120 -10.79 -8.21 10.84
N GLU A 121 -10.38 -7.93 9.63
CA GLU A 121 -9.23 -8.58 8.99
C GLU A 121 -8.67 -7.71 7.87
N PHE A 122 -7.45 -8.00 7.50
CA PHE A 122 -6.86 -7.50 6.26
C PHE A 122 -5.98 -8.57 5.63
N HIS A 123 -5.76 -8.43 4.33
CA HIS A 123 -4.77 -9.22 3.63
C HIS A 123 -4.11 -8.40 2.52
N PHE A 124 -2.90 -8.78 2.16
CA PHE A 124 -2.23 -8.28 0.98
C PHE A 124 -2.35 -9.30 -0.15
N THR A 125 -2.67 -8.82 -1.34
CA THR A 125 -2.71 -9.68 -2.53
C THR A 125 -1.29 -10.11 -2.89
N ARG A 126 -1.05 -11.42 -2.97
CA ARG A 126 0.21 -11.93 -3.51
C ARG A 126 0.29 -11.58 -4.98
N GLN A 127 1.38 -10.93 -5.38
CA GLN A 127 1.58 -10.47 -6.75
C GLN A 127 2.75 -11.21 -7.40
N GLU A 128 2.56 -11.63 -8.65
CA GLU A 128 3.63 -12.15 -9.49
C GLU A 128 4.20 -11.00 -10.33
N LYS A 129 5.51 -10.82 -10.30
CA LYS A 129 6.20 -9.68 -10.92
C LYS A 129 5.81 -9.44 -12.38
N ALA A 130 5.70 -10.53 -13.16
CA ALA A 130 5.38 -10.45 -14.59
C ALA A 130 3.98 -9.91 -14.89
N TYR A 131 3.05 -10.00 -13.93
CA TYR A 131 1.65 -9.60 -14.08
C TYR A 131 1.25 -8.43 -13.17
N ALA A 132 2.20 -7.89 -12.43
CA ALA A 132 1.98 -6.76 -11.55
C ALA A 132 2.27 -5.43 -12.26
N ARG A 133 1.76 -4.35 -11.67
CA ARG A 133 2.17 -3.00 -12.07
C ARG A 133 3.62 -2.76 -11.62
N LEU A 134 4.50 -2.47 -12.56
CA LEU A 134 5.91 -2.22 -12.32
C LEU A 134 6.22 -0.73 -12.48
N SER A 135 7.02 -0.21 -11.58
CA SER A 135 7.58 1.12 -11.70
C SER A 135 8.87 1.09 -12.52
N ALA A 136 8.96 1.92 -13.54
CA ALA A 136 10.20 2.10 -14.29
C ALA A 136 11.37 2.57 -13.41
N LEU A 137 11.07 3.26 -12.31
CA LEU A 137 12.06 3.82 -11.41
C LEU A 137 12.63 2.80 -10.41
N THR A 138 11.76 1.94 -9.84
CA THR A 138 12.12 1.09 -8.70
C THR A 138 12.18 -0.40 -9.03
N ASP A 139 11.45 -0.86 -10.04
CA ASP A 139 11.36 -2.27 -10.40
C ASP A 139 12.13 -2.62 -11.68
N GLY A 140 12.66 -1.61 -12.38
CA GLY A 140 13.47 -1.74 -13.59
C GLY A 140 14.79 -1.02 -13.50
N VAL A 141 15.65 -1.29 -14.47
CA VAL A 141 16.92 -0.59 -14.68
C VAL A 141 16.81 0.26 -15.94
N THR A 142 17.15 1.55 -15.81
CA THR A 142 17.19 2.48 -16.94
C THR A 142 18.64 2.79 -17.30
N TYR A 143 18.98 2.66 -18.57
CA TYR A 143 20.27 3.04 -19.11
C TYR A 143 20.13 3.63 -20.51
N GLY A 144 21.12 4.39 -20.93
CA GLY A 144 21.16 5.07 -22.22
C GLY A 144 21.68 6.50 -22.10
N ASP A 145 21.53 7.25 -23.21
CA ASP A 145 22.24 8.53 -23.36
C ASP A 145 21.56 9.69 -22.59
N SER A 146 20.24 9.71 -22.50
CA SER A 146 19.51 10.86 -21.94
C SER A 146 18.20 10.44 -21.28
N PHE A 147 18.14 10.57 -19.97
CA PHE A 147 16.93 10.44 -19.17
C PHE A 147 17.09 11.13 -17.81
N VAL A 148 15.99 11.42 -17.15
CA VAL A 148 15.96 11.99 -15.79
C VAL A 148 15.10 11.09 -14.90
N ARG A 149 15.59 10.81 -13.70
CA ARG A 149 14.84 10.11 -12.64
C ARG A 149 14.20 11.15 -11.75
N THR A 150 12.89 11.16 -11.69
CA THR A 150 12.09 11.99 -10.78
C THR A 150 11.52 11.14 -9.65
N GLY A 151 10.76 11.73 -8.73
CA GLY A 151 10.31 11.04 -7.52
C GLY A 151 9.58 9.70 -7.74
N ASP A 152 8.87 9.54 -8.85
CA ASP A 152 8.02 8.38 -9.16
C ASP A 152 8.11 7.89 -10.61
N ALA A 153 8.91 8.56 -11.46
CA ALA A 153 8.97 8.28 -12.89
C ALA A 153 10.40 8.38 -13.46
N VAL A 154 10.58 7.80 -14.64
CA VAL A 154 11.68 8.09 -15.55
C VAL A 154 11.16 9.03 -16.62
N GLU A 155 11.74 10.20 -16.73
CA GLU A 155 11.29 11.29 -17.60
C GLU A 155 12.38 11.72 -18.59
N GLN A 156 11.99 12.57 -19.54
CA GLN A 156 12.89 13.10 -20.57
C GLN A 156 13.68 12.00 -21.30
N ILE A 157 12.97 10.89 -21.57
CA ILE A 157 13.54 9.73 -22.23
C ILE A 157 13.87 10.13 -23.68
N GLY A 158 15.16 10.16 -23.97
CA GLY A 158 15.68 10.44 -25.30
C GLY A 158 15.81 9.20 -26.18
N ASN A 159 16.48 9.36 -27.31
CA ASN A 159 16.85 8.22 -28.14
C ASN A 159 17.89 7.33 -27.43
N ASN A 160 17.94 6.05 -27.78
CA ASN A 160 18.88 5.06 -27.21
C ASN A 160 18.77 4.88 -25.70
N VAL A 161 17.58 5.02 -25.15
CA VAL A 161 17.28 4.72 -23.75
C VAL A 161 16.53 3.42 -23.66
N SER A 162 16.96 2.53 -22.76
CA SER A 162 16.35 1.23 -22.51
C SER A 162 15.88 1.14 -21.06
N LEU A 163 14.73 0.52 -20.90
CA LEU A 163 14.16 0.13 -19.61
C LEU A 163 14.15 -1.40 -19.57
N GLU A 164 14.89 -1.97 -18.63
CA GLU A 164 15.03 -3.42 -18.47
C GLU A 164 14.34 -3.88 -17.20
N PHE A 165 13.53 -4.91 -17.32
CA PHE A 165 12.89 -5.60 -16.21
C PHE A 165 13.31 -7.07 -16.23
N THR A 166 14.10 -7.48 -15.24
CA THR A 166 14.63 -8.84 -15.13
C THR A 166 13.69 -9.76 -14.36
N ASP A 167 13.98 -11.06 -14.40
CA ASP A 167 13.30 -12.11 -13.58
C ASP A 167 11.77 -12.13 -13.75
N MET A 168 11.34 -12.01 -14.99
CA MET A 168 9.92 -12.05 -15.37
C MET A 168 9.50 -13.48 -15.67
N ASN A 169 8.67 -14.05 -14.79
CA ASN A 169 8.08 -15.38 -15.01
C ASN A 169 6.66 -15.24 -15.56
N PHE A 170 6.50 -15.52 -16.84
CA PHE A 170 5.20 -15.48 -17.51
C PHE A 170 4.43 -16.79 -17.45
N GLY A 171 4.99 -17.84 -16.78
CA GLY A 171 4.39 -19.16 -16.74
C GLY A 171 4.39 -19.88 -18.09
N GLU A 172 3.70 -21.02 -18.16
CA GLU A 172 3.64 -21.83 -19.40
C GLU A 172 2.76 -21.18 -20.47
N ALA A 173 1.71 -20.49 -20.07
CA ALA A 173 0.77 -19.85 -21.00
C ALA A 173 1.32 -18.56 -21.64
N GLY A 174 2.27 -17.92 -20.98
CA GLY A 174 2.83 -16.65 -21.44
C GLY A 174 1.81 -15.50 -21.42
N THR A 175 2.14 -14.43 -22.14
CA THR A 175 1.23 -13.30 -22.40
C THR A 175 1.49 -12.72 -23.78
N ASP A 176 0.45 -12.18 -24.40
CA ASP A 176 0.49 -11.53 -25.71
C ASP A 176 0.18 -10.03 -25.60
N SER A 177 0.04 -9.51 -24.40
CA SER A 177 -0.30 -8.11 -24.16
C SER A 177 0.59 -7.47 -23.10
N ILE A 178 0.85 -6.18 -23.31
CA ILE A 178 1.54 -5.31 -22.37
C ILE A 178 0.82 -3.97 -22.30
N VAL A 179 0.69 -3.42 -21.08
CA VAL A 179 0.16 -2.08 -20.86
C VAL A 179 1.29 -1.18 -20.40
N ILE A 180 1.54 -0.12 -21.15
CA ILE A 180 2.55 0.88 -20.82
C ILE A 180 1.83 2.18 -20.46
N CYS A 181 2.06 2.66 -19.22
CA CYS A 181 1.55 3.94 -18.75
C CYS A 181 2.63 5.01 -18.88
N GLY A 182 2.36 6.01 -19.71
CA GLY A 182 3.30 7.09 -19.95
C GLY A 182 2.58 8.35 -20.43
N ARG A 183 3.34 9.44 -20.49
CA ARG A 183 2.88 10.70 -21.10
C ARG A 183 3.93 11.20 -22.09
N THR A 184 3.48 11.83 -23.15
CA THR A 184 4.34 12.49 -24.11
C THR A 184 3.76 13.85 -24.48
N PRO A 185 4.59 14.90 -24.68
CA PRO A 185 4.14 16.17 -25.23
C PRO A 185 3.90 16.10 -26.74
N LEU A 186 4.31 15.03 -27.38
CA LEU A 186 4.18 14.86 -28.84
C LEU A 186 2.82 14.27 -29.20
N GLN A 187 2.25 14.67 -30.34
CA GLN A 187 1.00 14.10 -30.86
C GLN A 187 1.16 12.66 -31.34
N GLN A 188 2.36 12.29 -31.77
CA GLN A 188 2.74 10.94 -32.16
C GLN A 188 4.03 10.57 -31.47
N ASN A 189 4.11 9.36 -30.97
CA ASN A 189 5.30 8.80 -30.36
C ASN A 189 5.41 7.32 -30.74
N THR A 190 6.64 6.81 -30.75
CA THR A 190 6.94 5.39 -30.97
C THR A 190 7.70 4.86 -29.78
N ILE A 191 7.28 3.71 -29.28
CA ILE A 191 7.94 2.98 -28.19
C ILE A 191 8.49 1.68 -28.78
#